data_e7f3185403bf80b80e34a04df4a58770
#
_entry.id   e7f3185403bf80b80e34a04df4a58770
#
_cell.length_a   1.000
_cell.length_b   1.000
_cell.length_c   1.000
_cell.angle_alpha   90.00
_cell.angle_beta   90.00
_cell.angle_gamma   90.00
#
_symmetry.space_group_name_H-M   'P 1'
#
loop_
_entity.id
_entity.type
_entity.pdbx_description
1 polymer ?
#
loop_
_entity_poly.entity_id
_entity_poly.type
_entity_poly.pdbx_seq_one_letter_code
_entity_poly.pdbx_strand_id
1 'polypeptide(L)'
;HANKGSFRDDDYAYAELQNGWSVMAISDGAGSAAYSRKGSLLACKAVVQHFAGNFSKENTGLLEEAIAVYQKDSAIKAKLLDIATPHLSAAVRKAYADIEAFAAANNALVSDFHATLAFVLIKRFPAGFAFLSFAVGDCPITLVDKSFEWVKPLNKLDVGEYGGGTRFVTMQEIF
;
A
#
# COMPACT_ATOMS: atom_id res chain seq x y z
N HIS A 1 -17.99 15.96 -6.07
CA HIS A 1 -18.72 14.73 -6.45
C HIS A 1 -20.21 14.80 -6.04
N ALA A 2 -20.56 15.08 -4.78
CA ALA A 2 -21.95 15.14 -4.31
C ALA A 2 -22.84 16.07 -5.13
N ASN A 3 -22.32 17.22 -5.56
CA ASN A 3 -23.06 18.22 -6.34
C ASN A 3 -23.26 17.86 -7.82
N LYS A 4 -22.56 16.84 -8.32
CA LYS A 4 -22.65 16.36 -9.71
C LYS A 4 -23.28 14.97 -9.84
N GLY A 5 -23.69 14.34 -8.72
CA GLY A 5 -24.26 13.00 -8.69
C GLY A 5 -23.25 11.90 -9.05
N SER A 6 -21.95 12.20 -9.05
CA SER A 6 -20.89 11.20 -9.27
C SER A 6 -20.55 10.45 -7.98
N PHE A 7 -20.20 9.19 -8.10
CA PHE A 7 -19.74 8.38 -6.97
C PHE A 7 -18.30 8.77 -6.57
N ARG A 8 -17.94 8.47 -5.31
CA ARG A 8 -16.56 8.54 -4.85
C ARG A 8 -15.75 7.46 -5.54
N ASP A 9 -14.59 7.82 -6.09
CA ASP A 9 -13.68 6.87 -6.77
C ASP A 9 -12.62 6.30 -5.83
N ASP A 10 -12.48 6.86 -4.63
CA ASP A 10 -11.54 6.42 -3.59
C ASP A 10 -12.10 5.23 -2.80
N ASP A 11 -11.20 4.41 -2.29
CA ASP A 11 -11.54 3.35 -1.34
C ASP A 11 -10.43 3.18 -0.29
N TYR A 12 -10.77 2.45 0.78
CA TYR A 12 -9.83 2.05 1.81
C TYR A 12 -10.17 0.67 2.36
N ALA A 13 -9.18 0.00 2.93
CA ALA A 13 -9.36 -1.23 3.67
C ALA A 13 -8.42 -1.26 4.87
N TYR A 14 -8.82 -2.00 5.90
CA TYR A 14 -8.06 -2.16 7.14
C TYR A 14 -8.27 -3.57 7.69
N ALA A 15 -7.24 -4.12 8.31
CA ALA A 15 -7.33 -5.32 9.14
C ALA A 15 -6.31 -5.33 10.27
N GLU A 16 -6.71 -5.89 11.39
CA GLU A 16 -5.80 -6.40 12.39
C GLU A 16 -5.31 -7.78 11.95
N LEU A 17 -4.01 -7.96 11.97
CA LEU A 17 -3.34 -9.19 11.53
C LEU A 17 -2.90 -10.00 12.76
N GLN A 18 -2.40 -11.20 12.49
CA GLN A 18 -1.78 -12.01 13.53
C GLN A 18 -0.53 -11.32 14.10
N ASN A 19 -0.13 -11.71 15.30
CA ASN A 19 1.09 -11.21 15.99
C ASN A 19 1.14 -9.69 16.24
N GLY A 20 -0.03 -9.03 16.34
CA GLY A 20 -0.11 -7.59 16.64
C GLY A 20 0.32 -6.67 15.50
N TRP A 21 0.40 -7.17 14.29
CA TRP A 21 0.46 -6.34 13.09
C TRP A 21 -0.93 -5.81 12.74
N SER A 22 -0.95 -4.66 12.09
CA SER A 22 -2.14 -4.09 11.45
C SER A 22 -1.77 -3.61 10.06
N VAL A 23 -2.70 -3.66 9.12
CA VAL A 23 -2.53 -3.11 7.77
C VAL A 23 -3.63 -2.12 7.47
N MET A 24 -3.27 -0.99 6.86
CA MET A 24 -4.19 -0.01 6.29
C MET A 24 -3.81 0.23 4.84
N ALA A 25 -4.78 0.22 3.95
CA ALA A 25 -4.61 0.54 2.53
C ALA A 25 -5.61 1.60 2.10
N ILE A 26 -5.15 2.52 1.27
CA ILE A 26 -5.98 3.55 0.61
C ILE A 26 -5.66 3.55 -0.89
N SER A 27 -6.61 3.91 -1.69
CA SER A 27 -6.48 4.00 -3.14
C SER A 27 -7.42 5.07 -3.68
N ASP A 28 -6.89 5.93 -4.54
CA ASP A 28 -7.64 6.94 -5.29
C ASP A 28 -7.79 6.46 -6.73
N GLY A 29 -9.02 6.37 -7.20
CA GLY A 29 -9.35 5.95 -8.55
C GLY A 29 -9.18 7.08 -9.55
N ALA A 30 -8.45 6.83 -10.64
CA ALA A 30 -8.21 7.82 -11.68
C ALA A 30 -9.53 8.29 -12.31
N GLY A 31 -9.81 9.59 -12.24
CA GLY A 31 -11.04 10.17 -12.78
C GLY A 31 -11.24 10.03 -14.30
N SER A 32 -10.18 9.63 -15.02
CA SER A 32 -10.21 9.31 -16.45
C SER A 32 -10.53 7.84 -16.76
N ALA A 33 -10.49 6.94 -15.76
CA ALA A 33 -10.71 5.51 -15.96
C ALA A 33 -12.20 5.15 -15.75
N ALA A 34 -12.73 4.32 -16.63
CA ALA A 34 -14.17 4.00 -16.67
C ALA A 34 -14.68 3.29 -15.40
N TYR A 35 -13.81 2.49 -14.77
CA TYR A 35 -14.12 1.68 -13.59
C TYR A 35 -13.15 1.96 -12.43
N SER A 36 -12.64 3.18 -12.32
CA SER A 36 -11.66 3.62 -11.32
C SER A 36 -12.06 3.26 -9.89
N ARG A 37 -13.31 3.50 -9.51
CA ARG A 37 -13.90 3.09 -8.23
C ARG A 37 -13.75 1.60 -7.94
N LYS A 38 -13.91 0.76 -8.96
CA LYS A 38 -13.73 -0.69 -8.82
C LYS A 38 -12.26 -1.05 -8.70
N GLY A 39 -11.40 -0.34 -9.40
CA GLY A 39 -9.94 -0.47 -9.29
C GLY A 39 -9.45 -0.18 -7.87
N SER A 40 -9.84 0.96 -7.29
CA SER A 40 -9.47 1.34 -5.92
C SER A 40 -9.96 0.33 -4.88
N LEU A 41 -11.22 -0.12 -5.00
CA LEU A 41 -11.80 -1.15 -4.13
C LEU A 41 -11.01 -2.48 -4.20
N LEU A 42 -10.69 -2.96 -5.40
CA LEU A 42 -9.96 -4.20 -5.60
C LEU A 42 -8.53 -4.09 -5.07
N ALA A 43 -7.84 -2.99 -5.34
CA ALA A 43 -6.48 -2.75 -4.85
C ALA A 43 -6.41 -2.81 -3.32
N CYS A 44 -7.26 -2.07 -2.62
CA CYS A 44 -7.29 -2.06 -1.17
C CYS A 44 -7.63 -3.43 -0.57
N LYS A 45 -8.64 -4.11 -1.11
CA LYS A 45 -9.04 -5.46 -0.66
C LYS A 45 -7.93 -6.48 -0.86
N ALA A 46 -7.27 -6.48 -2.02
CA ALA A 46 -6.21 -7.42 -2.34
C ALA A 46 -5.03 -7.31 -1.36
N VAL A 47 -4.61 -6.07 -1.04
CA VAL A 47 -3.54 -5.82 -0.05
C VAL A 47 -3.91 -6.39 1.31
N VAL A 48 -5.09 -6.06 1.82
CA VAL A 48 -5.53 -6.52 3.14
C VAL A 48 -5.68 -8.04 3.19
N GLN A 49 -6.27 -8.65 2.15
CA GLN A 49 -6.42 -10.10 2.05
C GLN A 49 -5.06 -10.82 1.96
N HIS A 50 -4.09 -10.23 1.21
CA HIS A 50 -2.75 -10.79 1.13
C HIS A 50 -2.10 -10.89 2.51
N PHE A 51 -2.08 -9.79 3.27
CA PHE A 51 -1.47 -9.80 4.59
C PHE A 51 -2.26 -10.62 5.61
N ALA A 52 -3.58 -10.61 5.57
CA ALA A 52 -4.40 -11.45 6.45
C ALA A 52 -4.15 -12.95 6.25
N GLY A 53 -3.89 -13.38 5.02
CA GLY A 53 -3.61 -14.78 4.69
C GLY A 53 -2.15 -15.22 4.87
N ASN A 54 -1.19 -14.29 4.81
CA ASN A 54 0.24 -14.63 4.72
C ASN A 54 1.09 -14.07 5.87
N PHE A 55 0.55 -13.22 6.73
CA PHE A 55 1.32 -12.57 7.79
C PHE A 55 1.19 -13.32 9.14
N SER A 56 1.50 -14.64 9.10
CA SER A 56 1.56 -15.50 10.28
C SER A 56 2.86 -15.28 11.08
N LYS A 57 2.91 -15.83 12.28
CA LYS A 57 4.13 -15.79 13.12
C LYS A 57 5.33 -16.44 12.43
N GLU A 58 5.10 -17.52 11.69
CA GLU A 58 6.16 -18.22 10.95
C GLU A 58 6.73 -17.35 9.83
N ASN A 59 5.87 -16.67 9.09
CA ASN A 59 6.26 -15.85 7.95
C ASN A 59 6.86 -14.49 8.34
N THR A 60 6.57 -13.99 9.55
CA THR A 60 7.07 -12.67 10.01
C THR A 60 8.26 -12.75 10.95
N GLY A 61 8.68 -13.96 11.39
CA GLY A 61 9.74 -14.13 12.37
C GLY A 61 11.04 -13.43 12.00
N LEU A 62 11.56 -13.69 10.80
CA LEU A 62 12.80 -13.05 10.31
C LEU A 62 12.67 -11.52 10.18
N LEU A 63 11.51 -11.04 9.75
CA LEU A 63 11.22 -9.60 9.66
C LEU A 63 11.22 -8.95 11.03
N GLU A 64 10.58 -9.57 12.01
CA GLU A 64 10.51 -9.05 13.38
C GLU A 64 11.87 -9.06 14.07
N GLU A 65 12.67 -10.10 13.86
CA GLU A 65 14.06 -10.15 14.33
C GLU A 65 14.91 -9.04 13.71
N ALA A 66 14.80 -8.84 12.40
CA ALA A 66 15.52 -7.78 11.70
C ALA A 66 15.11 -6.39 12.20
N ILE A 67 13.82 -6.15 12.46
CA ILE A 67 13.32 -4.90 13.05
C ILE A 67 13.89 -4.70 14.45
N ALA A 68 13.90 -5.73 15.29
CA ALA A 68 14.42 -5.66 16.65
C ALA A 68 15.93 -5.36 16.68
N VAL A 69 16.69 -5.85 15.72
CA VAL A 69 18.13 -5.52 15.54
C VAL A 69 18.29 -4.09 15.03
N TYR A 70 17.49 -3.66 14.04
CA TYR A 70 17.52 -2.30 13.47
C TYR A 70 17.27 -1.23 14.52
N GLN A 71 16.40 -1.48 15.51
CA GLN A 71 16.15 -0.56 16.61
C GLN A 71 17.39 -0.29 17.46
N LYS A 72 18.39 -1.19 17.45
CA LYS A 72 19.65 -1.08 18.20
C LYS A 72 20.81 -0.61 17.30
N ASP A 73 20.79 -0.98 16.03
CA ASP A 73 21.84 -0.70 15.06
C ASP A 73 21.22 -0.39 13.67
N SER A 74 21.25 0.89 13.30
CA SER A 74 20.73 1.35 12.01
C SER A 74 21.57 0.93 10.80
N ALA A 75 22.79 0.40 11.00
CA ALA A 75 23.63 -0.05 9.90
C ALA A 75 23.04 -1.24 9.14
N ILE A 76 22.14 -2.00 9.75
CA ILE A 76 21.45 -3.12 9.11
C ILE A 76 20.26 -2.73 8.23
N LYS A 77 20.06 -1.43 7.97
CA LYS A 77 18.92 -0.94 7.17
C LYS A 77 18.75 -1.65 5.83
N ALA A 78 19.84 -1.87 5.11
CA ALA A 78 19.81 -2.57 3.82
C ALA A 78 19.25 -3.99 3.97
N LYS A 79 19.77 -4.75 4.94
CA LYS A 79 19.30 -6.12 5.24
C LYS A 79 17.82 -6.14 5.64
N LEU A 80 17.35 -5.15 6.42
CA LEU A 80 15.95 -5.05 6.77
C LEU A 80 15.08 -4.80 5.53
N LEU A 81 15.53 -3.94 4.61
CA LEU A 81 14.83 -3.68 3.35
C LEU A 81 14.78 -4.94 2.48
N ASP A 82 15.86 -5.70 2.39
CA ASP A 82 15.91 -6.97 1.63
C ASP A 82 14.88 -7.99 2.15
N ILE A 83 14.64 -8.01 3.47
CA ILE A 83 13.64 -8.88 4.09
C ILE A 83 12.22 -8.32 3.92
N ALA A 84 12.04 -7.02 4.06
CA ALA A 84 10.70 -6.40 4.02
C ALA A 84 10.14 -6.27 2.59
N THR A 85 10.99 -5.95 1.60
CA THR A 85 10.57 -5.68 0.22
C THR A 85 9.78 -6.82 -0.42
N PRO A 86 10.14 -8.10 -0.29
CA PRO A 86 9.36 -9.21 -0.84
C PRO A 86 7.92 -9.24 -0.32
N HIS A 87 7.70 -8.97 0.97
CA HIS A 87 6.36 -8.95 1.55
C HIS A 87 5.50 -7.82 0.96
N LEU A 88 6.07 -6.62 0.82
CA LEU A 88 5.38 -5.47 0.25
C LEU A 88 5.08 -5.69 -1.24
N SER A 89 6.07 -6.14 -2.00
CA SER A 89 5.94 -6.39 -3.44
C SER A 89 4.91 -7.48 -3.75
N ALA A 90 4.82 -8.53 -2.92
CA ALA A 90 3.84 -9.59 -3.11
C ALA A 90 2.40 -9.06 -2.97
N ALA A 91 2.14 -8.15 -2.02
CA ALA A 91 0.84 -7.51 -1.86
C ALA A 91 0.47 -6.66 -3.08
N VAL A 92 1.44 -5.91 -3.63
CA VAL A 92 1.23 -5.09 -4.85
C VAL A 92 0.93 -5.97 -6.06
N ARG A 93 1.71 -7.06 -6.25
CA ARG A 93 1.46 -8.03 -7.35
C ARG A 93 0.08 -8.67 -7.22
N LYS A 94 -0.36 -8.97 -6.00
CA LYS A 94 -1.72 -9.49 -5.79
C LYS A 94 -2.78 -8.46 -6.18
N ALA A 95 -2.60 -7.20 -5.83
CA ALA A 95 -3.53 -6.14 -6.22
C ALA A 95 -3.65 -6.02 -7.74
N TYR A 96 -2.51 -6.03 -8.46
CA TYR A 96 -2.51 -6.06 -9.92
C TYR A 96 -3.23 -7.29 -10.47
N ALA A 97 -2.87 -8.48 -10.01
CA ALA A 97 -3.45 -9.74 -10.49
C ALA A 97 -4.97 -9.82 -10.26
N ASP A 98 -5.47 -9.36 -9.13
CA ASP A 98 -6.91 -9.34 -8.83
C ASP A 98 -7.66 -8.36 -9.74
N ILE A 99 -7.07 -7.20 -10.05
CA ILE A 99 -7.63 -6.24 -11.01
C ILE A 99 -7.61 -6.83 -12.44
N GLU A 100 -6.50 -7.41 -12.86
CA GLU A 100 -6.34 -8.03 -14.18
C GLU A 100 -7.36 -9.16 -14.38
N ALA A 101 -7.49 -10.05 -13.41
CA ALA A 101 -8.46 -11.14 -13.45
C ALA A 101 -9.91 -10.62 -13.52
N PHE A 102 -10.21 -9.55 -12.75
CA PHE A 102 -11.54 -8.93 -12.79
C PHE A 102 -11.81 -8.25 -14.14
N ALA A 103 -10.84 -7.54 -14.70
CA ALA A 103 -10.94 -6.91 -16.02
C ALA A 103 -11.22 -7.97 -17.11
N ALA A 104 -10.45 -9.06 -17.13
CA ALA A 104 -10.62 -10.16 -18.07
C ALA A 104 -12.02 -10.81 -17.96
N ALA A 105 -12.50 -11.06 -16.74
CA ALA A 105 -13.81 -11.65 -16.50
C ALA A 105 -14.99 -10.74 -16.92
N ASN A 106 -14.76 -9.45 -17.09
CA ASN A 106 -15.75 -8.45 -17.47
C ASN A 106 -15.55 -7.88 -18.89
N ASN A 107 -14.65 -8.46 -19.69
CA ASN A 107 -14.29 -7.98 -21.03
C ASN A 107 -13.88 -6.49 -21.04
N ALA A 108 -13.16 -6.05 -20.03
CA ALA A 108 -12.66 -4.70 -19.87
C ALA A 108 -11.12 -4.64 -19.94
N LEU A 109 -10.55 -3.48 -20.19
CA LEU A 109 -9.12 -3.27 -20.16
C LEU A 109 -8.63 -3.03 -18.73
N VAL A 110 -7.41 -3.46 -18.40
CA VAL A 110 -6.81 -3.18 -17.08
C VAL A 110 -6.70 -1.67 -16.83
N SER A 111 -6.47 -0.88 -17.88
CA SER A 111 -6.44 0.58 -17.83
C SER A 111 -7.76 1.22 -17.41
N ASP A 112 -8.90 0.55 -17.59
CA ASP A 112 -10.20 1.05 -17.16
C ASP A 112 -10.34 1.08 -15.63
N PHE A 113 -9.41 0.41 -14.91
CA PHE A 113 -9.35 0.30 -13.45
C PHE A 113 -8.18 1.07 -12.84
N HIS A 114 -7.60 2.03 -13.56
CA HIS A 114 -6.48 2.82 -13.05
C HIS A 114 -6.81 3.44 -11.69
N ALA A 115 -5.94 3.17 -10.71
CA ALA A 115 -6.01 3.67 -9.36
C ALA A 115 -4.61 3.75 -8.74
N THR A 116 -4.41 4.70 -7.86
CA THR A 116 -3.22 4.76 -7.00
C THR A 116 -3.27 3.64 -5.96
N LEU A 117 -2.22 3.43 -5.21
CA LEU A 117 -2.23 2.54 -4.06
C LEU A 117 -1.20 3.00 -3.03
N ALA A 118 -1.64 3.20 -1.81
CA ALA A 118 -0.76 3.38 -0.67
C ALA A 118 -1.20 2.47 0.47
N PHE A 119 -0.25 1.82 1.13
CA PHE A 119 -0.55 1.03 2.32
C PHE A 119 0.59 1.07 3.33
N VAL A 120 0.25 0.81 4.57
CA VAL A 120 1.18 0.75 5.70
C VAL A 120 0.87 -0.45 6.57
N LEU A 121 1.92 -1.17 6.95
CA LEU A 121 1.93 -2.17 8.01
C LEU A 121 2.47 -1.53 9.28
N ILE A 122 1.81 -1.76 10.39
CA ILE A 122 2.15 -1.15 11.66
C ILE A 122 2.22 -2.25 12.73
N LYS A 123 3.27 -2.24 13.53
CA LYS A 123 3.36 -3.07 14.74
C LYS A 123 4.05 -2.33 15.87
N ARG A 124 3.58 -2.53 17.08
CA ARG A 124 4.23 -2.06 18.31
C ARG A 124 5.27 -3.07 18.78
N PHE A 125 6.47 -2.59 19.04
CA PHE A 125 7.57 -3.30 19.67
C PHE A 125 7.90 -2.67 21.04
N PRO A 126 8.68 -3.35 21.91
CA PRO A 126 9.06 -2.76 23.20
C PRO A 126 9.75 -1.39 23.10
N ALA A 127 10.53 -1.16 22.04
CA ALA A 127 11.28 0.09 21.82
C ALA A 127 10.51 1.14 21.00
N GLY A 128 9.27 0.87 20.56
CA GLY A 128 8.47 1.80 19.76
C GLY A 128 7.63 1.11 18.70
N PHE A 129 7.38 1.79 17.58
CA PHE A 129 6.58 1.28 16.47
C PHE A 129 7.46 1.04 15.25
N ALA A 130 7.16 -0.03 14.51
CA ALA A 130 7.64 -0.24 13.16
C ALA A 130 6.55 0.14 12.16
N PHE A 131 6.94 0.83 11.09
CA PHE A 131 6.11 1.20 9.96
C PHE A 131 6.80 0.70 8.70
N LEU A 132 6.13 -0.18 7.95
CA LEU A 132 6.55 -0.61 6.62
C LEU A 132 5.52 -0.11 5.63
N SER A 133 5.92 0.68 4.66
CA SER A 133 5.00 1.34 3.75
C SER A 133 5.40 1.14 2.29
N PHE A 134 4.40 1.14 1.43
CA PHE A 134 4.52 1.20 -0.02
C PHE A 134 3.51 2.21 -0.55
N ALA A 135 3.90 2.95 -1.59
CA ALA A 135 2.98 3.82 -2.31
C ALA A 135 3.35 3.88 -3.78
N VAL A 136 2.34 3.91 -4.65
CA VAL A 136 2.40 4.27 -6.05
C VAL A 136 1.32 5.30 -6.33
N GLY A 137 1.71 6.38 -7.02
CA GLY A 137 0.86 7.54 -7.24
C GLY A 137 1.13 8.68 -6.26
N ASP A 138 0.19 9.58 -6.14
CA ASP A 138 0.30 10.84 -5.41
C ASP A 138 -0.33 10.80 -3.99
N CYS A 139 -0.58 9.60 -3.47
CA CYS A 139 -1.08 9.42 -2.11
C CYS A 139 0.07 9.54 -1.08
N PRO A 140 0.10 10.57 -0.21
CA PRO A 140 1.10 10.68 0.84
C PRO A 140 0.81 9.77 2.03
N ILE A 141 1.86 9.14 2.55
CA ILE A 141 1.85 8.47 3.85
C ILE A 141 2.70 9.31 4.80
N THR A 142 2.11 9.78 5.87
CA THR A 142 2.77 10.73 6.79
C THR A 142 2.57 10.32 8.23
N LEU A 143 3.65 10.34 9.02
CA LEU A 143 3.59 10.27 10.47
C LEU A 143 3.51 11.67 11.03
N VAL A 144 2.57 11.88 11.95
CA VAL A 144 2.40 13.12 12.71
C VAL A 144 2.45 12.76 14.18
N ASP A 145 3.21 13.49 14.98
CA ASP A 145 3.22 13.28 16.41
C ASP A 145 1.91 13.76 17.05
N LYS A 146 1.63 13.28 18.26
CA LYS A 146 0.37 13.58 18.96
C LYS A 146 0.20 15.08 19.27
N SER A 147 1.28 15.82 19.45
CA SER A 147 1.28 17.28 19.69
C SER A 147 1.27 18.10 18.41
N PHE A 148 1.36 17.46 17.23
CA PHE A 148 1.52 18.11 15.93
C PHE A 148 2.78 18.98 15.79
N GLU A 149 3.81 18.71 16.61
CA GLU A 149 5.06 19.45 16.58
C GLU A 149 6.00 19.01 15.45
N TRP A 150 5.84 17.77 14.97
CA TRP A 150 6.60 17.29 13.82
C TRP A 150 5.76 16.43 12.87
N VAL A 151 6.18 16.45 11.61
CA VAL A 151 5.57 15.69 10.52
C VAL A 151 6.68 15.00 9.75
N LYS A 152 6.55 13.68 9.52
CA LYS A 152 7.52 12.89 8.77
C LYS A 152 6.85 12.12 7.64
N PRO A 153 7.13 12.46 6.37
CA PRO A 153 6.67 11.66 5.25
C PRO A 153 7.39 10.30 5.22
N LEU A 154 6.65 9.23 4.92
CA LEU A 154 7.16 7.86 4.79
C LEU A 154 7.40 7.47 3.33
N ASN A 155 6.85 8.20 2.37
CA ASN A 155 7.05 7.97 0.94
C ASN A 155 7.34 9.29 0.21
N LYS A 156 7.90 9.16 -1.01
CA LYS A 156 7.88 10.23 -2.00
C LYS A 156 6.62 10.09 -2.83
N LEU A 157 6.03 11.22 -3.22
CA LEU A 157 4.92 11.22 -4.17
C LEU A 157 5.45 10.83 -5.55
N ASP A 158 4.67 10.01 -6.24
CA ASP A 158 4.99 9.54 -7.58
C ASP A 158 4.15 10.30 -8.60
N VAL A 159 4.57 11.54 -8.85
CA VAL A 159 3.82 12.53 -9.65
C VAL A 159 4.39 12.74 -11.05
N GLY A 160 5.31 11.88 -11.51
CA GLY A 160 5.98 11.99 -12.81
C GLY A 160 6.91 13.21 -12.91
N GLU A 161 7.66 13.30 -14.02
CA GLU A 161 8.42 14.51 -14.32
C GLU A 161 7.46 15.67 -14.60
N TYR A 162 7.73 16.81 -14.00
CA TYR A 162 6.92 18.06 -14.11
C TYR A 162 5.50 17.98 -13.51
N GLY A 163 5.19 17.00 -12.64
CA GLY A 163 3.86 16.86 -12.04
C GLY A 163 2.77 16.42 -13.04
N GLY A 164 3.15 15.91 -14.21
CA GLY A 164 2.23 15.62 -15.32
C GLY A 164 1.74 14.19 -15.46
N GLY A 165 2.10 13.28 -14.58
CA GLY A 165 1.66 11.89 -14.69
C GLY A 165 1.73 11.11 -13.39
N THR A 166 0.59 10.80 -12.80
CA THR A 166 0.48 9.85 -11.69
C THR A 166 0.62 8.42 -12.20
N ARG A 167 1.47 7.60 -11.58
CA ARG A 167 1.50 6.17 -11.86
C ARG A 167 0.40 5.44 -11.09
N PHE A 168 -0.08 4.35 -11.64
CA PHE A 168 -1.17 3.56 -11.07
C PHE A 168 -0.70 2.13 -10.78
N VAL A 169 -1.34 1.47 -9.83
CA VAL A 169 -1.05 0.07 -9.45
C VAL A 169 -1.25 -0.91 -10.62
N THR A 170 -1.98 -0.50 -11.64
CA THR A 170 -2.27 -1.24 -12.85
C THR A 170 -1.22 -1.07 -13.98
N MET A 171 -0.18 -0.28 -13.76
CA MET A 171 0.91 -0.08 -14.72
C MET A 171 2.04 -1.08 -14.48
N GLN A 172 2.54 -1.71 -15.54
CA GLN A 172 3.59 -2.74 -15.44
C GLN A 172 4.94 -2.17 -15.00
N GLU A 173 5.19 -0.91 -15.21
CA GLU A 173 6.44 -0.22 -14.85
C GLU A 173 6.70 -0.10 -13.35
N ILE A 174 5.76 -0.51 -12.52
CA ILE A 174 5.91 -0.51 -11.05
C ILE A 174 6.51 -1.81 -10.51
N PHE A 175 6.74 -2.83 -11.35
CA PHE A 175 7.23 -4.16 -10.94
C PHE A 175 8.70 -4.42 -11.28
#